data_7f7e3e3f36d47ef110e8fa524c7ed1c6
#
_entry.id   7f7e3e3f36d47ef110e8fa524c7ed1c6
#
_cell.length_a   1.000
_cell.length_b   1.000
_cell.length_c   1.000
_cell.angle_alpha   90.00
_cell.angle_beta   90.00
_cell.angle_gamma   90.00
#
_symmetry.space_group_name_H-M   'P 1'
#
loop_
_entity.id
_entity.type
_entity.pdbx_description
1 polymer ?
#
loop_
_entity_poly.entity_id
_entity_poly.type
_entity_poly.pdbx_seq_one_letter_code
_entity_poly.pdbx_strand_id
1 'polypeptide(L)'
;MILSTLFSGGSSLAVKVYKGTSRYSSDVICTVRDSRVYKQASSYSSDIICNIKGERIYKGTSSYSSDVLYTIRGGKVYKGNSNYSSDIVMTIKDGKLYKGTSSYSSDILATVRDGRVYSGTSSYSSDILFSIDGNLTLEEFVAVWHAARYVW
;
A
#
# COMPACT_ATOMS: atom_id res chain seq x y z
N MET A 1 -15.30 -5.61 7.03
CA MET A 1 -14.46 -4.44 6.63
C MET A 1 -13.76 -4.77 5.33
N ILE A 2 -13.81 -3.85 4.42
CA ILE A 2 -13.39 -4.10 3.02
C ILE A 2 -11.92 -4.47 2.91
N LEU A 3 -11.06 -3.78 3.65
CA LEU A 3 -9.62 -4.06 3.60
C LEU A 3 -9.30 -5.47 4.09
N SER A 4 -10.00 -5.93 5.13
CA SER A 4 -9.75 -7.28 5.63
C SER A 4 -10.12 -8.34 4.60
N THR A 5 -11.11 -8.07 3.77
CA THR A 5 -11.48 -8.98 2.68
C THR A 5 -10.39 -9.00 1.60
N LEU A 6 -9.81 -7.83 1.29
CA LEU A 6 -8.71 -7.75 0.35
C LEU A 6 -7.47 -8.47 0.84
N PHE A 7 -7.30 -8.53 2.18
CA PHE A 7 -6.08 -9.02 2.78
C PHE A 7 -6.18 -10.46 3.28
N SER A 8 -7.10 -11.22 2.73
CA SER A 8 -7.46 -12.53 3.28
C SER A 8 -6.46 -13.64 3.00
N GLY A 9 -5.37 -13.39 2.38
CA GLY A 9 -4.41 -14.45 2.20
C GLY A 9 -3.30 -14.12 1.25
N GLY A 10 -2.15 -14.64 1.56
CA GLY A 10 -1.02 -14.56 0.65
C GLY A 10 -1.28 -15.42 -0.55
N SER A 11 -1.15 -14.88 -1.72
CA SER A 11 -1.20 -15.61 -2.96
C SER A 11 0.17 -15.52 -3.61
N SER A 12 0.64 -16.62 -4.20
CA SER A 12 1.86 -16.60 -4.98
C SER A 12 1.66 -15.90 -6.31
N LEU A 13 0.40 -15.63 -6.68
CA LEU A 13 0.08 -14.92 -7.91
C LEU A 13 0.44 -13.45 -7.79
N ALA A 14 0.98 -12.90 -8.86
CA ALA A 14 1.31 -11.49 -8.91
C ALA A 14 0.03 -10.65 -8.87
N VAL A 15 0.06 -9.58 -8.08
CA VAL A 15 -1.02 -8.61 -8.02
C VAL A 15 -0.54 -7.35 -8.71
N LYS A 16 -1.25 -6.93 -9.74
CA LYS A 16 -0.90 -5.74 -10.51
C LYS A 16 -1.72 -4.56 -10.05
N VAL A 17 -1.06 -3.42 -9.96
CA VAL A 17 -1.67 -2.16 -9.55
C VAL A 17 -1.63 -1.23 -10.75
N TYR A 18 -2.79 -0.72 -11.16
CA TYR A 18 -2.95 0.06 -12.37
C TYR A 18 -3.29 1.51 -12.04
N LYS A 19 -2.81 2.40 -12.85
CA LYS A 19 -3.10 3.82 -12.75
C LYS A 19 -4.60 4.07 -12.99
N GLY A 20 -5.23 4.80 -12.09
CA GLY A 20 -6.66 5.13 -12.20
C GLY A 20 -7.52 3.89 -12.39
N THR A 21 -8.33 3.89 -13.42
CA THR A 21 -9.21 2.77 -13.76
C THR A 21 -8.67 1.91 -14.90
N SER A 22 -7.46 2.15 -15.32
CA SER A 22 -6.86 1.45 -16.47
C SER A 22 -6.68 -0.04 -16.21
N ARG A 23 -6.68 -0.80 -17.31
CA ARG A 23 -6.34 -2.22 -17.32
C ARG A 23 -5.24 -2.51 -18.35
N TYR A 24 -4.65 -1.48 -18.92
CA TYR A 24 -3.59 -1.64 -19.90
C TYR A 24 -2.26 -1.93 -19.22
N SER A 25 -1.47 -2.84 -19.78
CA SER A 25 -0.17 -3.20 -19.22
C SER A 25 0.77 -1.99 -19.11
N SER A 26 0.62 -1.03 -20.00
CA SER A 26 1.43 0.20 -19.97
C SER A 26 1.13 1.09 -18.77
N ASP A 27 -0.01 0.86 -18.11
CA ASP A 27 -0.43 1.67 -16.97
C ASP A 27 -0.24 0.97 -15.63
N VAL A 28 0.52 -0.13 -15.60
CA VAL A 28 0.86 -0.78 -14.35
C VAL A 28 1.86 0.08 -13.58
N ILE A 29 1.47 0.48 -12.37
CA ILE A 29 2.32 1.28 -11.48
C ILE A 29 3.35 0.39 -10.80
N CYS A 30 2.89 -0.74 -10.27
CA CYS A 30 3.75 -1.69 -9.57
C CYS A 30 3.10 -3.07 -9.59
N THR A 31 3.91 -4.08 -9.28
CA THR A 31 3.48 -5.47 -9.18
C THR A 31 3.92 -6.01 -7.82
N VAL A 32 3.00 -6.66 -7.12
CA VAL A 32 3.30 -7.30 -5.83
C VAL A 32 3.38 -8.80 -6.04
N ARG A 33 4.50 -9.40 -5.66
CA ARG A 33 4.72 -10.83 -5.77
C ARG A 33 5.70 -11.28 -4.69
N ASP A 34 5.36 -12.35 -3.98
CA ASP A 34 6.22 -12.94 -2.96
C ASP A 34 6.70 -11.91 -1.93
N SER A 35 5.78 -11.08 -1.44
CA SER A 35 6.05 -10.03 -0.45
C SER A 35 7.05 -8.98 -0.94
N ARG A 36 7.13 -8.79 -2.24
CA ARG A 36 8.00 -7.77 -2.86
C ARG A 36 7.18 -6.89 -3.78
N VAL A 37 7.52 -5.63 -3.83
CA VAL A 37 6.88 -4.66 -4.71
C VAL A 37 7.88 -4.25 -5.79
N TYR A 38 7.53 -4.54 -7.03
CA TYR A 38 8.38 -4.29 -8.20
C TYR A 38 7.88 -3.07 -8.96
N LYS A 39 8.78 -2.33 -9.56
CA LYS A 39 8.43 -1.21 -10.46
C LYS A 39 7.64 -1.73 -11.64
N GLN A 40 6.53 -1.06 -11.93
CA GLN A 40 5.72 -1.38 -13.10
C GLN A 40 5.44 -2.89 -13.17
N ALA A 41 5.56 -3.48 -14.35
CA ALA A 41 5.30 -4.91 -14.53
C ALA A 41 6.58 -5.76 -14.43
N SER A 42 7.64 -5.21 -13.89
CA SER A 42 8.94 -5.89 -13.81
C SER A 42 8.90 -7.11 -12.90
N SER A 43 9.78 -8.05 -13.19
CA SER A 43 10.05 -9.20 -12.33
C SER A 43 11.53 -9.31 -11.96
N TYR A 44 12.31 -8.28 -12.26
CA TYR A 44 13.74 -8.27 -11.99
C TYR A 44 14.02 -7.78 -10.57
N SER A 45 14.96 -8.41 -9.89
CA SER A 45 15.30 -8.03 -8.52
C SER A 45 15.83 -6.60 -8.42
N SER A 46 16.46 -6.10 -9.49
CA SER A 46 16.94 -4.71 -9.53
C SER A 46 15.81 -3.69 -9.53
N ASP A 47 14.57 -4.12 -9.81
CA ASP A 47 13.41 -3.25 -9.85
C ASP A 47 12.53 -3.37 -8.60
N ILE A 48 13.02 -4.01 -7.56
CA ILE A 48 12.28 -4.11 -6.30
C ILE A 48 12.35 -2.76 -5.59
N ILE A 49 11.17 -2.18 -5.34
CA ILE A 49 11.05 -0.91 -4.62
C ILE A 49 11.18 -1.16 -3.11
N CYS A 50 10.49 -2.18 -2.63
CA CYS A 50 10.49 -2.53 -1.21
C CYS A 50 10.06 -3.98 -1.04
N ASN A 51 10.31 -4.52 0.14
CA ASN A 51 9.89 -5.86 0.49
C ASN A 51 9.29 -5.88 1.90
N ILE A 52 8.45 -6.87 2.16
CA ILE A 52 7.71 -6.98 3.40
C ILE A 52 8.19 -8.21 4.17
N LYS A 53 8.51 -8.02 5.44
CA LYS A 53 8.83 -9.10 6.37
C LYS A 53 8.08 -8.87 7.66
N GLY A 54 7.07 -9.72 7.91
CA GLY A 54 6.23 -9.56 9.07
C GLY A 54 5.50 -8.22 9.05
N GLU A 55 5.69 -7.43 10.09
CA GLU A 55 5.05 -6.11 10.24
C GLU A 55 5.86 -4.97 9.62
N ARG A 56 6.97 -5.27 8.99
CA ARG A 56 7.90 -4.23 8.53
C ARG A 56 8.06 -4.23 7.03
N ILE A 57 8.21 -3.04 6.50
CA ILE A 57 8.48 -2.80 5.09
C ILE A 57 9.89 -2.24 4.99
N TYR A 58 10.73 -2.92 4.23
CA TYR A 58 12.14 -2.60 4.05
C TYR A 58 12.40 -2.02 2.68
N LYS A 59 13.36 -1.13 2.60
CA LYS A 59 13.80 -0.51 1.35
C LYS A 59 14.43 -1.57 0.43
N GLY A 60 14.02 -1.60 -0.82
CA GLY A 60 14.57 -2.51 -1.83
C GLY A 60 14.53 -3.96 -1.38
N THR A 61 15.67 -4.63 -1.45
CA THR A 61 15.81 -6.03 -1.03
C THR A 61 16.42 -6.17 0.35
N SER A 62 16.58 -5.08 1.07
CA SER A 62 17.24 -5.07 2.38
C SER A 62 16.47 -5.84 3.44
N SER A 63 17.20 -6.31 4.44
CA SER A 63 16.63 -6.87 5.66
C SER A 63 17.25 -6.24 6.89
N TYR A 64 17.98 -5.13 6.72
CA TYR A 64 18.64 -4.44 7.84
C TYR A 64 17.65 -3.49 8.52
N SER A 65 17.74 -3.42 9.84
CA SER A 65 16.85 -2.56 10.62
C SER A 65 16.97 -1.09 10.24
N SER A 66 18.14 -0.66 9.78
CA SER A 66 18.36 0.72 9.33
C SER A 66 17.60 1.04 8.04
N ASP A 67 17.14 0.02 7.31
CA ASP A 67 16.44 0.18 6.05
C ASP A 67 14.94 -0.05 6.16
N VAL A 68 14.40 -0.10 7.36
CA VAL A 68 12.96 -0.20 7.58
C VAL A 68 12.31 1.13 7.21
N LEU A 69 11.40 1.09 6.26
CA LEU A 69 10.63 2.26 5.86
C LEU A 69 9.46 2.51 6.80
N TYR A 70 8.73 1.43 7.14
CA TYR A 70 7.55 1.52 7.99
C TYR A 70 7.40 0.26 8.82
N THR A 71 6.78 0.42 9.99
CA THR A 71 6.30 -0.68 10.82
C THR A 71 4.79 -0.54 10.95
N ILE A 72 4.05 -1.63 10.74
CA ILE A 72 2.59 -1.61 10.75
C ILE A 72 2.10 -2.41 11.94
N ARG A 73 1.28 -1.79 12.79
CA ARG A 73 0.82 -2.41 14.01
C ARG A 73 -0.57 -1.91 14.36
N GLY A 74 -1.53 -2.82 14.44
CA GLY A 74 -2.89 -2.47 14.82
C GLY A 74 -3.55 -1.44 13.90
N GLY A 75 -3.28 -1.53 12.60
CA GLY A 75 -3.83 -0.58 11.63
C GLY A 75 -3.10 0.75 11.59
N LYS A 76 -2.04 0.90 12.38
CA LYS A 76 -1.25 2.13 12.41
C LYS A 76 0.07 1.91 11.70
N VAL A 77 0.48 2.91 10.94
CA VAL A 77 1.71 2.87 10.16
C VAL A 77 2.70 3.82 10.81
N TYR A 78 3.79 3.25 11.34
CA TYR A 78 4.83 4.00 12.04
C TYR A 78 6.01 4.23 11.09
N LYS A 79 6.63 5.37 11.20
CA LYS A 79 7.83 5.70 10.44
C LYS A 79 9.00 4.84 10.93
N GLY A 80 9.70 4.21 10.01
CA GLY A 80 10.86 3.38 10.33
C GLY A 80 10.52 2.27 11.33
N ASN A 81 11.42 2.05 12.27
CA ASN A 81 11.26 1.05 13.32
C ASN A 81 10.54 1.56 14.56
N SER A 82 10.00 2.76 14.51
CA SER A 82 9.43 3.40 15.68
C SER A 82 8.20 2.66 16.21
N ASN A 83 7.97 2.79 17.51
CA ASN A 83 6.72 2.38 18.13
C ASN A 83 6.11 3.53 18.94
N TYR A 84 6.56 4.77 18.69
CA TYR A 84 6.04 5.95 19.35
C TYR A 84 4.86 6.52 18.58
N SER A 85 3.82 6.95 19.29
CA SER A 85 2.64 7.52 18.65
C SER A 85 2.94 8.76 17.83
N SER A 86 3.98 9.50 18.20
CA SER A 86 4.40 10.71 17.46
C SER A 86 4.96 10.35 16.07
N ASP A 87 5.32 9.10 15.85
CA ASP A 87 5.86 8.64 14.58
C ASP A 87 4.84 7.92 13.70
N ILE A 88 3.57 7.96 14.08
CA ILE A 88 2.50 7.40 13.26
C ILE A 88 2.26 8.35 12.09
N VAL A 89 2.46 7.84 10.87
CA VAL A 89 2.27 8.64 9.67
C VAL A 89 0.89 8.44 9.07
N MET A 90 0.23 7.33 9.39
CA MET A 90 -1.05 6.99 8.81
C MET A 90 -1.78 5.99 9.69
N THR A 91 -3.10 6.10 9.75
CA THR A 91 -3.96 5.12 10.42
C THR A 91 -4.95 4.58 9.37
N ILE A 92 -5.09 3.26 9.31
CA ILE A 92 -5.99 2.60 8.37
C ILE A 92 -7.11 1.97 9.17
N LYS A 93 -8.34 2.39 8.88
CA LYS A 93 -9.52 1.93 9.60
C LYS A 93 -10.72 1.94 8.68
N ASP A 94 -11.45 0.82 8.63
CA ASP A 94 -12.70 0.69 7.88
C ASP A 94 -12.57 1.11 6.42
N GLY A 95 -11.49 0.70 5.79
CA GLY A 95 -11.24 1.00 4.40
C GLY A 95 -10.78 2.42 4.11
N LYS A 96 -10.45 3.17 5.16
CA LYS A 96 -10.04 4.57 5.02
C LYS A 96 -8.64 4.76 5.58
N LEU A 97 -7.87 5.60 4.88
CA LEU A 97 -6.51 5.96 5.28
C LEU A 97 -6.55 7.37 5.85
N TYR A 98 -6.26 7.50 7.14
CA TYR A 98 -6.26 8.79 7.83
C TYR A 98 -4.84 9.28 8.02
N LYS A 99 -4.66 10.57 7.92
CA LYS A 99 -3.37 11.21 8.16
C LYS A 99 -3.01 11.09 9.64
N GLY A 100 -1.81 10.63 9.94
CA GLY A 100 -1.31 10.49 11.31
C GLY A 100 -2.24 9.66 12.17
N THR A 101 -2.61 10.16 13.33
CA THR A 101 -3.50 9.49 14.27
C THR A 101 -4.93 9.99 14.18
N SER A 102 -5.24 10.80 13.19
CA SER A 102 -6.57 11.41 13.06
C SER A 102 -7.67 10.40 12.85
N SER A 103 -8.87 10.76 13.27
CA SER A 103 -10.09 10.03 12.97
C SER A 103 -11.13 10.95 12.31
N TYR A 104 -10.72 12.15 11.92
CA TYR A 104 -11.62 13.12 11.30
C TYR A 104 -11.72 12.89 9.81
N SER A 105 -12.92 13.04 9.25
CA SER A 105 -13.15 12.84 7.82
C SER A 105 -12.33 13.80 6.96
N SER A 106 -12.03 14.99 7.46
CA SER A 106 -11.20 15.95 6.74
C SER A 106 -9.75 15.50 6.58
N ASP A 107 -9.32 14.51 7.37
CA ASP A 107 -7.96 13.99 7.32
C ASP A 107 -7.86 12.64 6.60
N ILE A 108 -8.91 12.25 5.89
CA ILE A 108 -8.87 11.02 5.10
C ILE A 108 -8.06 11.28 3.83
N LEU A 109 -6.98 10.53 3.68
CA LEU A 109 -6.13 10.60 2.49
C LEU A 109 -6.73 9.84 1.32
N ALA A 110 -7.34 8.70 1.60
CA ALA A 110 -7.90 7.84 0.58
C ALA A 110 -8.94 6.90 1.17
N THR A 111 -9.81 6.40 0.29
CA THR A 111 -10.82 5.39 0.64
C THR A 111 -10.64 4.20 -0.30
N VAL A 112 -10.57 2.99 0.26
CA VAL A 112 -10.42 1.76 -0.51
C VAL A 112 -11.77 1.05 -0.58
N ARG A 113 -12.20 0.75 -1.80
CA ARG A 113 -13.48 0.09 -2.03
C ARG A 113 -13.42 -0.72 -3.31
N ASP A 114 -13.77 -2.01 -3.21
CA ASP A 114 -13.83 -2.91 -4.37
C ASP A 114 -12.56 -2.92 -5.22
N GLY A 115 -11.40 -2.95 -4.55
CA GLY A 115 -10.12 -2.98 -5.24
C GLY A 115 -9.71 -1.64 -5.84
N ARG A 116 -10.45 -0.57 -5.57
CA ARG A 116 -10.14 0.76 -6.06
C ARG A 116 -9.81 1.69 -4.91
N VAL A 117 -8.83 2.55 -5.14
CA VAL A 117 -8.37 3.51 -4.14
C VAL A 117 -8.76 4.91 -4.62
N TYR A 118 -9.67 5.53 -3.88
CA TYR A 118 -10.23 6.84 -4.23
C TYR A 118 -9.52 7.93 -3.42
N SER A 119 -9.35 9.08 -4.02
CA SER A 119 -8.78 10.25 -3.33
C SER A 119 -9.74 10.73 -2.25
N GLY A 120 -9.24 10.94 -1.05
CA GLY A 120 -10.03 11.44 0.07
C GLY A 120 -11.25 10.58 0.33
N THR A 121 -12.41 11.22 0.42
CA THR A 121 -13.68 10.53 0.68
C THR A 121 -14.51 10.35 -0.59
N SER A 122 -13.94 10.63 -1.75
CA SER A 122 -14.66 10.58 -3.02
C SER A 122 -15.18 9.19 -3.35
N SER A 123 -16.26 9.16 -4.11
CA SER A 123 -16.80 7.94 -4.70
C SER A 123 -16.90 8.05 -6.22
N TYR A 124 -16.34 9.11 -6.79
CA TYR A 124 -16.39 9.32 -8.23
C TYR A 124 -15.25 8.60 -8.94
N SER A 125 -15.54 8.00 -10.09
CA SER A 125 -14.53 7.28 -10.85
C SER A 125 -13.36 8.16 -11.29
N SER A 126 -13.61 9.46 -11.49
CA SER A 126 -12.56 10.40 -11.85
C SER A 126 -11.54 10.61 -10.71
N ASP A 127 -11.90 10.24 -9.49
CA ASP A 127 -11.03 10.40 -8.32
C ASP A 127 -10.35 9.11 -7.91
N ILE A 128 -10.39 8.09 -8.74
CA ILE A 128 -9.68 6.84 -8.47
C ILE A 128 -8.19 7.07 -8.72
N LEU A 129 -7.40 6.89 -7.68
CA LEU A 129 -5.95 7.05 -7.76
C LEU A 129 -5.31 5.86 -8.44
N PHE A 130 -5.70 4.66 -8.03
CA PHE A 130 -5.23 3.42 -8.65
C PHE A 130 -6.19 2.27 -8.35
N SER A 131 -6.05 1.20 -9.12
CA SER A 131 -6.87 -0.01 -8.97
C SER A 131 -5.97 -1.21 -8.72
N ILE A 132 -6.40 -2.10 -7.85
CA ILE A 132 -5.66 -3.29 -7.43
C ILE A 132 -6.35 -4.51 -8.05
N ASP A 133 -5.60 -5.28 -8.81
CA ASP A 133 -6.13 -6.49 -9.45
C ASP A 133 -5.69 -7.72 -8.66
N GLY A 134 -6.40 -8.01 -7.59
CA GLY A 134 -6.11 -9.13 -6.71
C GLY A 134 -6.25 -8.75 -5.24
N ASN A 135 -5.79 -9.64 -4.38
CA ASN A 135 -5.85 -9.46 -2.93
C ASN A 135 -4.48 -9.14 -2.37
N LEU A 136 -4.45 -8.19 -1.44
CA LEU A 136 -3.23 -7.78 -0.75
C LEU A 136 -3.43 -7.93 0.75
N THR A 137 -2.35 -8.22 1.47
CA THR A 137 -2.32 -8.05 2.91
C THR A 137 -2.31 -6.55 3.23
N LEU A 138 -2.57 -6.20 4.48
CA LEU A 138 -2.49 -4.80 4.89
C LEU A 138 -1.09 -4.24 4.67
N GLU A 139 -0.07 -5.03 5.03
CA GLU A 139 1.32 -4.63 4.85
C GLU A 139 1.66 -4.42 3.37
N GLU A 140 1.18 -5.32 2.52
CA GLU A 140 1.36 -5.18 1.07
C GLU A 140 0.67 -3.93 0.55
N PHE A 141 -0.52 -3.63 1.07
CA PHE A 141 -1.23 -2.42 0.66
C PHE A 141 -0.45 -1.16 1.03
N VAL A 142 0.12 -1.11 2.24
CA VAL A 142 0.94 0.04 2.66
C VAL A 142 2.17 0.17 1.76
N ALA A 143 2.78 -0.95 1.39
CA ALA A 143 3.91 -0.96 0.47
C ALA A 143 3.52 -0.43 -0.91
N VAL A 144 2.35 -0.82 -1.40
CA VAL A 144 1.80 -0.32 -2.67
C VAL A 144 1.54 1.19 -2.58
N TRP A 145 0.94 1.64 -1.47
CA TRP A 145 0.69 3.06 -1.26
C TRP A 145 1.99 3.86 -1.33
N HIS A 146 3.02 3.36 -0.68
CA HIS A 146 4.35 3.98 -0.72
C HIS A 146 4.90 4.02 -2.15
N ALA A 147 4.82 2.90 -2.86
CA ALA A 147 5.31 2.80 -4.24
C ALA A 147 4.55 3.73 -5.18
N ALA A 148 3.22 3.79 -5.05
CA ALA A 148 2.39 4.63 -5.89
C ALA A 148 2.70 6.11 -5.69
N ARG A 149 2.88 6.53 -4.45
CA ARG A 149 3.22 7.92 -4.15
C ARG A 149 4.61 8.29 -4.65
N TYR A 150 5.52 7.34 -4.58
CA TYR A 150 6.89 7.55 -5.04
C TYR A 150 6.95 7.71 -6.56
N VAL A 151 6.13 6.97 -7.27
CA VAL A 151 6.12 6.97 -8.73
C VAL A 151 5.35 8.16 -9.31
N TRP A 152 4.45 8.72 -8.53
CA TRP A 152 3.66 9.88 -8.92
C TRP A 152 4.43 11.15 -8.64
#